data_29600c6cb6557f39b3208dfcbe4e6f42
#
_entry.id   29600c6cb6557f39b3208dfcbe4e6f42
#
_cell.length_a   1.000
_cell.length_b   1.000
_cell.length_c   1.000
_cell.angle_alpha   90.00
_cell.angle_beta   90.00
_cell.angle_gamma   90.00
#
_symmetry.space_group_name_H-M   'P 1'
#
loop_
_entity.id
_entity.type
_entity.pdbx_description
1 polymer ?
#
loop_
_entity_poly.entity_id
_entity_poly.type
_entity_poly.pdbx_seq_one_letter_code
_entity_poly.pdbx_strand_id
1 'polypeptide(L)'
;MAELKAPDYWSKLLIAIRENKNWSQAQLAEQLKVSRETISRWEQESKYPSLEKQNLIGEVASSLNVASVYGIVEVVNISPFPMILTDKHNMILAASKISGFVSGKTVVEKTPEDEQENYLKFSEMVATTGFWEKSGNTFEYEFEIDGQQRKAVIQSVGSRGHIFALVQKL
;
A
#
# COMPACT_ATOMS: atom_id res chain seq x y z
N MET A 1 13.55 -16.48 -16.21
CA MET A 1 12.36 -16.89 -15.43
C MET A 1 11.39 -15.72 -15.52
N ALA A 2 10.21 -15.94 -16.13
CA ALA A 2 9.18 -14.90 -16.19
C ALA A 2 8.65 -14.69 -14.77
N GLU A 3 8.74 -13.47 -14.24
CA GLU A 3 8.04 -13.09 -13.01
C GLU A 3 6.54 -13.34 -13.23
N LEU A 4 5.98 -14.27 -12.49
CA LEU A 4 4.53 -14.45 -12.36
C LEU A 4 3.98 -13.29 -11.53
N LYS A 5 3.85 -12.11 -12.16
CA LYS A 5 3.10 -11.00 -11.57
C LYS A 5 1.63 -11.40 -11.54
N ALA A 6 0.97 -11.12 -10.42
CA ALA A 6 -0.46 -11.38 -10.28
C ALA A 6 -1.24 -10.80 -11.47
N PRO A 7 -2.27 -11.48 -11.98
CA PRO A 7 -2.99 -11.06 -13.18
C PRO A 7 -3.48 -9.61 -13.15
N ASP A 8 -3.82 -9.09 -11.98
CA ASP A 8 -4.34 -7.74 -11.76
C ASP A 8 -3.27 -6.66 -11.48
N TYR A 9 -1.97 -7.04 -11.43
CA TYR A 9 -0.89 -6.11 -11.09
C TYR A 9 -0.84 -4.88 -12.00
N TRP A 10 -0.86 -5.08 -13.31
CA TRP A 10 -0.75 -3.99 -14.27
C TRP A 10 -1.96 -3.08 -14.29
N SER A 11 -3.15 -3.65 -14.16
CA SER A 11 -4.41 -2.93 -14.04
C SER A 11 -4.38 -1.97 -12.86
N LYS A 12 -4.09 -2.48 -11.68
CA LYS A 12 -4.00 -1.70 -10.44
C LYS A 12 -2.91 -0.63 -10.50
N LEU A 13 -1.73 -0.95 -11.05
CA LEU A 13 -0.63 0.01 -11.19
C LEU A 13 -1.01 1.18 -12.11
N LEU A 14 -1.65 0.92 -13.24
CA LEU A 14 -2.09 1.95 -14.18
C LEU A 14 -3.15 2.86 -13.55
N ILE A 15 -4.13 2.29 -12.85
CA ILE A 15 -5.15 3.04 -12.12
C ILE A 15 -4.49 3.94 -11.06
N ALA A 16 -3.56 3.42 -10.29
CA ALA A 16 -2.87 4.20 -9.25
C ALA A 16 -2.00 5.32 -9.83
N ILE A 17 -1.33 5.11 -10.96
CA ILE A 17 -0.62 6.18 -11.66
C ILE A 17 -1.59 7.31 -12.04
N ARG A 18 -2.75 6.96 -12.60
CA ARG A 18 -3.76 7.95 -12.98
C ARG A 18 -4.32 8.72 -11.79
N GLU A 19 -4.70 8.01 -10.74
CA GLU A 19 -5.25 8.63 -9.52
C GLU A 19 -4.23 9.56 -8.85
N ASN A 20 -2.96 9.14 -8.77
CA ASN A 20 -1.89 9.95 -8.21
C ASN A 20 -1.73 11.31 -8.92
N LYS A 21 -1.96 11.35 -10.22
CA LYS A 21 -1.83 12.54 -11.07
C LYS A 21 -3.15 13.20 -11.44
N ASN A 22 -4.28 12.64 -11.02
CA ASN A 22 -5.60 13.02 -11.53
C ASN A 22 -5.68 12.95 -13.06
N TRP A 23 -5.01 11.98 -13.67
CA TRP A 23 -5.02 11.79 -15.12
C TRP A 23 -6.24 10.98 -15.57
N SER A 24 -6.80 11.37 -16.71
CA SER A 24 -7.71 10.52 -17.48
C SER A 24 -6.94 9.38 -18.16
N GLN A 25 -7.66 8.35 -18.61
CA GLN A 25 -7.08 7.29 -19.46
C GLN A 25 -6.39 7.84 -20.71
N ALA A 26 -6.91 8.93 -21.27
CA ALA A 26 -6.31 9.58 -22.46
C ALA A 26 -4.97 10.24 -22.14
N GLN A 27 -4.85 10.91 -20.98
CA GLN A 27 -3.59 11.52 -20.54
C GLN A 27 -2.52 10.47 -20.21
N LEU A 28 -2.90 9.37 -19.57
CA LEU A 28 -1.97 8.26 -19.33
C LEU A 28 -1.55 7.60 -20.65
N ALA A 29 -2.47 7.45 -21.61
CA ALA A 29 -2.19 6.90 -22.92
C ALA A 29 -1.15 7.74 -23.69
N GLU A 30 -1.23 9.05 -23.59
CA GLU A 30 -0.24 9.99 -24.18
C GLU A 30 1.15 9.77 -23.55
N GLN A 31 1.25 9.66 -22.22
CA GLN A 31 2.51 9.40 -21.52
C GLN A 31 3.15 8.07 -21.92
N LEU A 32 2.34 7.04 -22.10
CA LEU A 32 2.79 5.69 -22.46
C LEU A 32 2.89 5.48 -23.99
N LYS A 33 2.56 6.50 -24.80
CA LYS A 33 2.56 6.45 -26.27
C LYS A 33 1.75 5.27 -26.80
N VAL A 34 0.51 5.19 -26.35
CA VAL A 34 -0.47 4.18 -26.76
C VAL A 34 -1.84 4.83 -26.98
N SER A 35 -2.83 4.08 -27.49
CA SER A 35 -4.19 4.59 -27.58
C SER A 35 -4.93 4.53 -26.23
N ARG A 36 -5.94 5.38 -26.03
CA ARG A 36 -6.81 5.34 -24.86
C ARG A 36 -7.46 3.96 -24.70
N GLU A 37 -7.89 3.34 -25.81
CA GLU A 37 -8.49 2.01 -25.82
C GLU A 37 -7.52 0.94 -25.29
N THR A 38 -6.21 1.12 -25.54
CA THR A 38 -5.17 0.24 -25.01
C THR A 38 -5.11 0.34 -23.49
N ILE A 39 -5.10 1.56 -22.93
CA ILE A 39 -5.15 1.77 -21.47
C ILE A 39 -6.41 1.15 -20.87
N SER A 40 -7.58 1.42 -21.46
CA SER A 40 -8.86 0.86 -21.00
C SER A 40 -8.81 -0.68 -20.95
N ARG A 41 -8.25 -1.33 -21.97
CA ARG A 41 -8.12 -2.81 -22.01
C ARG A 41 -7.13 -3.34 -20.95
N TRP A 42 -6.06 -2.62 -20.67
CA TRP A 42 -5.11 -2.99 -19.64
C TRP A 42 -5.69 -2.82 -18.25
N GLU A 43 -6.45 -1.74 -17.99
CA GLU A 43 -7.14 -1.51 -16.73
C GLU A 43 -8.28 -2.51 -16.48
N GLN A 44 -8.91 -3.01 -17.54
CA GLN A 44 -9.97 -4.06 -17.48
C GLN A 44 -9.40 -5.48 -17.55
N GLU A 45 -8.09 -5.66 -17.52
CA GLU A 45 -7.40 -6.96 -17.58
C GLU A 45 -7.70 -7.80 -18.83
N SER A 46 -8.33 -7.18 -19.85
CA SER A 46 -8.66 -7.87 -21.11
C SER A 46 -7.44 -8.09 -22.02
N LYS A 47 -6.34 -7.35 -21.75
CA LYS A 47 -5.01 -7.51 -22.37
C LYS A 47 -3.94 -7.09 -21.39
N TYR A 48 -2.71 -7.62 -21.61
CA TYR A 48 -1.53 -7.26 -20.83
C TYR A 48 -0.59 -6.37 -21.66
N PRO A 49 0.14 -5.42 -21.02
CA PRO A 49 1.19 -4.66 -21.68
C PRO A 49 2.31 -5.59 -22.18
N SER A 50 2.89 -5.28 -23.35
CA SER A 50 4.13 -5.92 -23.81
C SER A 50 5.28 -5.60 -22.84
N LEU A 51 6.36 -6.40 -22.87
CA LEU A 51 7.53 -6.20 -22.01
C LEU A 51 8.11 -4.76 -22.13
N GLU A 52 8.17 -4.22 -23.34
CA GLU A 52 8.60 -2.83 -23.59
C GLU A 52 7.69 -1.84 -22.86
N LYS A 53 6.37 -2.04 -22.92
CA LYS A 53 5.40 -1.17 -22.23
C LYS A 53 5.37 -1.37 -20.72
N GLN A 54 5.63 -2.59 -20.25
CA GLN A 54 5.81 -2.86 -18.83
C GLN A 54 6.99 -2.06 -18.26
N ASN A 55 8.12 -2.01 -18.97
CA ASN A 55 9.27 -1.21 -18.56
C ASN A 55 8.92 0.28 -18.52
N LEU A 56 8.26 0.81 -19.55
CA LEU A 56 7.84 2.21 -19.59
C LEU A 56 6.83 2.55 -18.46
N ILE A 57 5.88 1.67 -18.19
CA ILE A 57 4.94 1.83 -17.07
C ILE A 57 5.73 1.85 -15.75
N GLY A 58 6.72 0.97 -15.58
CA GLY A 58 7.58 0.94 -14.41
C GLY A 58 8.39 2.23 -14.22
N GLU A 59 8.94 2.80 -15.31
CA GLU A 59 9.64 4.09 -15.28
C GLU A 59 8.71 5.24 -14.85
N VAL A 60 7.52 5.33 -15.45
CA VAL A 60 6.50 6.32 -15.07
C VAL A 60 6.08 6.14 -13.61
N ALA A 61 5.77 4.92 -13.17
CA ALA A 61 5.40 4.62 -11.80
C ALA A 61 6.52 4.99 -10.81
N SER A 62 7.78 4.72 -11.15
CA SER A 62 8.94 5.06 -10.33
C SER A 62 9.14 6.56 -10.23
N SER A 63 9.01 7.29 -11.33
CA SER A 63 9.14 8.76 -11.34
C SER A 63 8.07 9.45 -10.48
N LEU A 64 6.93 8.80 -10.29
CA LEU A 64 5.81 9.28 -9.47
C LEU A 64 5.82 8.69 -8.05
N ASN A 65 6.80 7.88 -7.71
CA ASN A 65 6.89 7.10 -6.46
C ASN A 65 5.70 6.12 -6.23
N VAL A 66 4.88 5.88 -7.23
CA VAL A 66 3.75 4.93 -7.16
C VAL A 66 4.28 3.50 -7.11
N ALA A 67 5.36 3.20 -7.82
CA ALA A 67 5.97 1.87 -7.85
C ALA A 67 6.44 1.40 -6.46
N SER A 68 6.93 2.32 -5.60
CA SER A 68 7.39 1.95 -4.26
C SER A 68 6.24 1.48 -3.37
N VAL A 69 5.09 2.12 -3.47
CA VAL A 69 3.88 1.74 -2.71
C VAL A 69 3.36 0.38 -3.18
N TYR A 70 3.28 0.17 -4.50
CA TYR A 70 2.84 -1.10 -5.07
C TYR A 70 3.78 -2.26 -4.71
N GLY A 71 5.09 -2.05 -4.76
CA GLY A 71 6.06 -3.03 -4.31
C GLY A 71 5.87 -3.41 -2.84
N ILE A 72 5.59 -2.45 -1.98
CA ILE A 72 5.31 -2.69 -0.55
C ILE A 72 4.00 -3.46 -0.38
N VAL A 73 2.94 -3.10 -1.11
CA VAL A 73 1.65 -3.81 -1.09
C VAL A 73 1.85 -5.29 -1.43
N GLU A 74 2.61 -5.59 -2.49
CA GLU A 74 2.89 -6.97 -2.88
C GLU A 74 3.69 -7.72 -1.80
N VAL A 75 4.73 -7.09 -1.23
CA VAL A 75 5.52 -7.69 -0.14
C VAL A 75 4.63 -8.00 1.06
N VAL A 76 3.73 -7.10 1.45
CA VAL A 76 2.81 -7.31 2.56
C VAL A 76 1.84 -8.46 2.26
N ASN A 77 1.25 -8.50 1.06
CA ASN A 77 0.26 -9.52 0.69
C ASN A 77 0.83 -10.95 0.71
N ILE A 78 2.11 -11.11 0.33
CA ILE A 78 2.78 -12.43 0.30
C ILE A 78 3.59 -12.74 1.56
N SER A 79 3.63 -11.81 2.53
CA SER A 79 4.43 -11.97 3.75
C SER A 79 4.02 -13.23 4.53
N PRO A 80 4.99 -14.06 4.96
CA PRO A 80 4.75 -15.15 5.90
C PRO A 80 4.59 -14.67 7.35
N PHE A 81 4.75 -13.37 7.60
CA PHE A 81 4.59 -12.73 8.91
C PHE A 81 3.29 -11.91 8.97
N PRO A 82 2.70 -11.71 10.16
CA PRO A 82 1.53 -10.86 10.31
C PRO A 82 1.90 -9.39 10.08
N MET A 83 1.59 -8.89 8.89
CA MET A 83 1.90 -7.53 8.46
C MET A 83 0.67 -6.84 7.88
N ILE A 84 0.57 -5.54 8.08
CA ILE A 84 -0.38 -4.67 7.39
C ILE A 84 0.31 -3.40 6.90
N LEU A 85 -0.23 -2.80 5.84
CA LEU A 85 0.12 -1.49 5.36
C LEU A 85 -1.09 -0.57 5.53
N THR A 86 -0.91 0.57 6.18
CA THR A 86 -1.98 1.55 6.42
C THR A 86 -1.59 2.94 5.94
N ASP A 87 -2.59 3.75 5.63
CA ASP A 87 -2.42 5.19 5.45
C ASP A 87 -2.51 5.95 6.79
N LYS A 88 -2.37 7.28 6.73
CA LYS A 88 -2.47 8.17 7.90
C LYS A 88 -3.86 8.21 8.55
N HIS A 89 -4.89 7.69 7.90
CA HIS A 89 -6.26 7.57 8.40
C HIS A 89 -6.55 6.17 8.95
N ASN A 90 -5.51 5.35 9.14
CA ASN A 90 -5.60 3.96 9.60
C ASN A 90 -6.37 3.03 8.64
N MET A 91 -6.55 3.44 7.37
CA MET A 91 -7.12 2.57 6.35
C MET A 91 -6.13 1.49 5.96
N ILE A 92 -6.53 0.24 6.01
CA ILE A 92 -5.70 -0.91 5.63
C ILE A 92 -5.65 -1.00 4.11
N LEU A 93 -4.47 -0.75 3.54
CA LEU A 93 -4.20 -0.79 2.10
C LEU A 93 -3.80 -2.20 1.65
N ALA A 94 -3.06 -2.92 2.50
CA ALA A 94 -2.67 -4.30 2.28
C ALA A 94 -2.55 -5.03 3.61
N ALA A 95 -2.78 -6.35 3.58
CA ALA A 95 -2.68 -7.21 4.75
C ALA A 95 -2.22 -8.61 4.36
N SER A 96 -1.25 -9.15 5.08
CA SER A 96 -0.85 -10.55 4.90
C SER A 96 -1.98 -11.50 5.32
N LYS A 97 -2.05 -12.67 4.70
CA LYS A 97 -3.11 -13.65 4.96
C LYS A 97 -3.21 -14.07 6.42
N ILE A 98 -2.09 -14.05 7.14
CA ILE A 98 -2.02 -14.46 8.55
C ILE A 98 -2.19 -13.29 9.54
N SER A 99 -2.35 -12.06 9.06
CA SER A 99 -2.49 -10.89 9.94
C SER A 99 -3.84 -10.82 10.65
N GLY A 100 -4.87 -11.49 10.11
CA GLY A 100 -6.26 -11.37 10.58
C GLY A 100 -6.96 -10.09 10.10
N PHE A 101 -6.28 -9.23 9.34
CA PHE A 101 -6.82 -7.97 8.80
C PHE A 101 -7.26 -8.12 7.35
N VAL A 102 -8.10 -7.19 6.89
CA VAL A 102 -8.63 -7.15 5.53
C VAL A 102 -8.45 -5.74 4.96
N SER A 103 -7.92 -5.62 3.75
CA SER A 103 -7.80 -4.33 3.07
C SER A 103 -9.18 -3.68 2.84
N GLY A 104 -9.20 -2.34 2.82
CA GLY A 104 -10.43 -1.56 2.69
C GLY A 104 -11.22 -1.39 3.99
N LYS A 105 -10.68 -1.83 5.13
CA LYS A 105 -11.21 -1.60 6.49
C LYS A 105 -10.23 -0.73 7.27
N THR A 106 -10.70 -0.07 8.33
CA THR A 106 -9.80 0.61 9.25
C THR A 106 -9.25 -0.37 10.28
N VAL A 107 -8.07 -0.05 10.82
CA VAL A 107 -7.49 -0.85 11.91
C VAL A 107 -8.43 -0.86 13.12
N VAL A 108 -9.07 0.28 13.42
CA VAL A 108 -10.01 0.42 14.55
C VAL A 108 -11.19 -0.55 14.43
N GLU A 109 -11.80 -0.71 13.24
CA GLU A 109 -12.91 -1.67 13.02
C GLU A 109 -12.52 -3.13 13.28
N LYS A 110 -11.23 -3.43 13.32
CA LYS A 110 -10.69 -4.78 13.53
C LYS A 110 -10.01 -4.95 14.89
N THR A 111 -9.88 -3.86 15.63
CA THR A 111 -9.35 -3.88 17.01
C THR A 111 -10.49 -4.22 17.98
N PRO A 112 -10.28 -5.11 18.96
CA PRO A 112 -11.25 -5.37 20.00
C PRO A 112 -11.74 -4.08 20.67
N GLU A 113 -13.04 -4.01 21.05
CA GLU A 113 -13.66 -2.78 21.56
C GLU A 113 -12.94 -2.19 22.76
N ASP A 114 -12.48 -3.05 23.68
CA ASP A 114 -11.74 -2.69 24.88
C ASP A 114 -10.33 -2.14 24.60
N GLU A 115 -9.79 -2.40 23.41
CA GLU A 115 -8.46 -1.91 22.99
C GLU A 115 -8.53 -0.71 22.03
N GLN A 116 -9.69 -0.38 21.49
CA GLN A 116 -9.83 0.69 20.49
C GLN A 116 -9.37 2.05 21.02
N GLU A 117 -9.68 2.37 22.26
CA GLU A 117 -9.27 3.64 22.89
C GLU A 117 -7.73 3.74 22.99
N ASN A 118 -7.07 2.67 23.40
CA ASN A 118 -5.62 2.61 23.51
C ASN A 118 -4.96 2.74 22.14
N TYR A 119 -5.50 2.07 21.13
CA TYR A 119 -5.02 2.19 19.76
C TYR A 119 -5.18 3.62 19.21
N LEU A 120 -6.32 4.28 19.45
CA LEU A 120 -6.54 5.66 19.00
C LEU A 120 -5.56 6.63 19.66
N LYS A 121 -5.36 6.54 20.97
CA LYS A 121 -4.35 7.33 21.69
C LYS A 121 -2.94 7.13 21.14
N PHE A 122 -2.58 5.89 20.82
CA PHE A 122 -1.30 5.59 20.19
C PHE A 122 -1.20 6.22 18.80
N SER A 123 -2.22 6.08 17.96
CA SER A 123 -2.26 6.68 16.62
C SER A 123 -2.13 8.20 16.65
N GLU A 124 -2.79 8.88 17.59
CA GLU A 124 -2.65 10.33 17.80
C GLU A 124 -1.25 10.70 18.26
N MET A 125 -0.66 9.95 19.19
CA MET A 125 0.72 10.16 19.64
C MET A 125 1.69 10.05 18.45
N VAL A 126 1.57 9.02 17.62
CA VAL A 126 2.40 8.83 16.43
C VAL A 126 2.24 10.00 15.46
N ALA A 127 1.02 10.50 15.27
CA ALA A 127 0.76 11.62 14.38
C ALA A 127 1.47 12.93 14.82
N THR A 128 1.68 13.13 16.13
CA THR A 128 2.37 14.33 16.65
C THR A 128 3.90 14.30 16.53
N THR A 129 4.48 13.14 16.20
CA THR A 129 5.95 12.95 16.16
C THR A 129 6.60 13.24 14.81
N GLY A 130 5.82 13.67 13.81
CA GLY A 130 6.31 13.82 12.43
C GLY A 130 6.51 12.48 11.70
N PHE A 131 5.90 11.41 12.20
CA PHE A 131 5.97 10.07 11.58
C PHE A 131 5.57 10.09 10.11
N TRP A 132 4.53 10.85 9.77
CA TRP A 132 3.97 10.93 8.42
C TRP A 132 4.70 11.90 7.48
N GLU A 133 5.75 12.56 7.96
CA GLU A 133 6.48 13.57 7.18
C GLU A 133 7.59 12.95 6.32
N LYS A 134 8.19 11.86 6.79
CA LYS A 134 9.29 11.19 6.09
C LYS A 134 9.32 9.69 6.36
N SER A 135 9.88 8.95 5.40
CA SER A 135 10.12 7.51 5.53
C SER A 135 11.27 7.20 6.52
N GLY A 136 11.22 6.04 7.12
CA GLY A 136 12.27 5.49 7.99
C GLY A 136 12.07 5.72 9.48
N ASN A 137 11.02 6.45 9.91
CA ASN A 137 10.67 6.52 11.33
C ASN A 137 10.13 5.17 11.79
N THR A 138 10.55 4.73 12.98
CA THR A 138 10.12 3.45 13.56
C THR A 138 9.61 3.69 14.98
N PHE A 139 8.48 3.08 15.29
CA PHE A 139 7.89 3.03 16.63
C PHE A 139 7.60 1.60 17.02
N GLU A 140 7.71 1.33 18.31
CA GLU A 140 7.30 0.07 18.92
C GLU A 140 6.02 0.32 19.71
N TYR A 141 5.04 -0.55 19.52
CA TYR A 141 3.78 -0.53 20.24
C TYR A 141 3.58 -1.85 20.94
N GLU A 142 3.43 -1.79 22.25
CA GLU A 142 3.12 -2.93 23.08
C GLU A 142 1.63 -2.91 23.45
N PHE A 143 1.00 -4.07 23.35
CA PHE A 143 -0.43 -4.25 23.63
C PHE A 143 -0.66 -5.64 24.20
N GLU A 144 -1.80 -5.83 24.84
CA GLU A 144 -2.19 -7.10 25.45
C GLU A 144 -3.37 -7.69 24.68
N ILE A 145 -3.28 -8.98 24.33
CA ILE A 145 -4.40 -9.75 23.78
C ILE A 145 -4.47 -11.07 24.52
N ASP A 146 -5.66 -11.42 25.04
CA ASP A 146 -5.91 -12.66 25.78
C ASP A 146 -4.93 -12.87 26.96
N GLY A 147 -4.57 -11.81 27.68
CA GLY A 147 -3.61 -11.84 28.78
C GLY A 147 -2.16 -12.05 28.36
N GLN A 148 -1.84 -11.98 27.07
CA GLN A 148 -0.50 -12.10 26.55
C GLN A 148 0.01 -10.75 26.02
N GLN A 149 1.17 -10.33 26.53
CA GLN A 149 1.87 -9.17 25.98
C GLN A 149 2.31 -9.44 24.54
N ARG A 150 1.98 -8.52 23.65
CA ARG A 150 2.32 -8.54 22.24
C ARG A 150 3.01 -7.25 21.87
N LYS A 151 3.79 -7.30 20.81
CA LYS A 151 4.51 -6.14 20.28
C LYS A 151 4.26 -5.99 18.79
N ALA A 152 4.12 -4.76 18.35
CA ALA A 152 4.16 -4.43 16.94
C ALA A 152 5.26 -3.41 16.68
N VAL A 153 5.91 -3.56 15.54
CA VAL A 153 6.83 -2.55 15.00
C VAL A 153 6.09 -1.82 13.88
N ILE A 154 6.08 -0.49 13.99
CA ILE A 154 5.45 0.39 12.99
C ILE A 154 6.55 1.20 12.35
N GLN A 155 6.67 1.09 11.03
CA GLN A 155 7.68 1.79 10.25
C GLN A 155 7.04 2.67 9.19
N SER A 156 7.45 3.94 9.10
CA SER A 156 7.03 4.81 8.01
C SER A 156 7.77 4.44 6.73
N VAL A 157 7.02 4.17 5.66
CA VAL A 157 7.52 3.77 4.35
C VAL A 157 6.91 4.65 3.26
N GLY A 158 7.67 4.89 2.20
CA GLY A 158 7.18 5.70 1.09
C GLY A 158 8.09 6.87 0.75
N SER A 159 7.54 7.91 0.14
CA SER A 159 8.26 9.10 -0.29
C SER A 159 7.45 10.36 -0.03
N ARG A 160 8.03 11.55 -0.29
CA ARG A 160 7.42 12.86 -0.01
C ARG A 160 5.95 12.91 -0.45
N GLY A 161 5.06 13.20 0.51
CA GLY A 161 3.62 13.35 0.30
C GLY A 161 2.83 12.03 0.31
N HIS A 162 3.50 10.88 0.34
CA HIS A 162 2.87 9.54 0.35
C HIS A 162 3.60 8.64 1.35
N ILE A 163 3.40 8.90 2.63
CA ILE A 163 3.95 8.07 3.71
C ILE A 163 2.86 7.12 4.22
N PHE A 164 3.23 5.88 4.42
CA PHE A 164 2.40 4.79 4.91
C PHE A 164 3.02 4.17 6.15
N ALA A 165 2.21 3.55 6.98
CA ALA A 165 2.67 2.76 8.10
C ALA A 165 2.71 1.29 7.73
N LEU A 166 3.90 0.69 7.76
CA LEU A 166 4.09 -0.75 7.71
C LEU A 166 4.10 -1.27 9.14
N VAL A 167 3.11 -2.07 9.50
CA VAL A 167 2.94 -2.63 10.85
C VAL A 167 3.23 -4.12 10.80
N GLN A 168 4.18 -4.56 11.61
CA GLN A 168 4.51 -5.96 11.80
C GLN A 168 4.22 -6.35 13.25
N LYS A 169 3.38 -7.36 13.45
CA LYS A 169 3.19 -7.99 14.76
C LYS A 169 4.32 -8.97 15.03
N LEU A 170 4.91 -8.90 16.21
CA LEU A 170 5.97 -9.80 16.68
C LEU A 170 5.42 -10.79 17.70
#